data_9f1f564b5f8c7fe9171964b802b3b2e7
#
_entry.id   9f1f564b5f8c7fe9171964b802b3b2e7
#
_cell.length_a   1.000
_cell.length_b   1.000
_cell.length_c   1.000
_cell.angle_alpha   90.00
_cell.angle_beta   90.00
_cell.angle_gamma   90.00
#
_symmetry.space_group_name_H-M   'P 1'
#
loop_
_entity.id
_entity.type
_entity.pdbx_description
1 polymer ?
#
loop_
_entity_poly.entity_id
_entity_poly.type
_entity_poly.pdbx_seq_one_letter_code
_entity_poly.pdbx_strand_id
1 'polypeptide(L)'
;LGRVDHQDAYLDYDNQERERGITIYSKEAHFHWKDSEIYLIDTPGHVDFSSEMERSLQVLDLAILLINGQDGIQSHTSTIWKCLKHYKIPTLIFINKMDISYKTQEELMNDLKTHFSSNCINFKSEDAEDELSMLNEDIMNHYLETEEIDSSLLQQAIFKRECFPVFFGSALKIQGIEDLMDAIIDLSFIQDYPEDFGARVYKISSDDQGNRLTHVKITGGVLNAKDKVGTDEKVDQIRLYNGKQFEMVQTAYPGMICALKGLNKYEVGQGLGFESDLSLIHI
;
A
#
# COMPACT_ATOMS: atom_id res chain seq x y z
N LEU A 1 1.02 20.56 -1.41
CA LEU A 1 1.50 19.41 -2.20
C LEU A 1 2.90 19.77 -2.70
N GLY A 2 3.93 19.13 -2.14
CA GLY A 2 5.31 19.31 -2.57
C GLY A 2 5.59 18.58 -3.88
N ARG A 3 6.64 18.98 -4.58
CA ARG A 3 7.15 18.35 -5.80
C ARG A 3 8.52 17.75 -5.54
N VAL A 4 8.77 16.55 -6.01
CA VAL A 4 10.10 15.91 -5.93
C VAL A 4 11.14 16.79 -6.65
N ASP A 5 10.79 17.32 -7.84
CA ASP A 5 11.67 18.18 -8.64
C ASP A 5 12.02 19.53 -7.96
N HIS A 6 11.20 19.98 -6.99
CA HIS A 6 11.41 21.21 -6.21
C HIS A 6 11.99 20.95 -4.82
N GLN A 7 12.28 19.67 -4.48
CA GLN A 7 12.82 19.24 -3.17
C GLN A 7 11.91 19.60 -1.98
N ASP A 8 10.61 19.77 -2.21
CA ASP A 8 9.61 20.16 -1.22
C ASP A 8 8.51 19.10 -1.02
N ALA A 9 8.74 17.86 -1.51
CA ALA A 9 7.84 16.73 -1.30
C ALA A 9 7.67 16.45 0.19
N TYR A 10 6.42 16.30 0.64
CA TYR A 10 6.07 16.21 2.06
C TYR A 10 6.73 15.04 2.78
N LEU A 11 6.86 13.90 2.11
CA LEU A 11 7.46 12.69 2.66
C LEU A 11 8.98 12.63 2.44
N ASP A 12 9.56 13.28 1.41
CA ASP A 12 11.00 13.27 1.14
C ASP A 12 11.73 14.33 1.95
N TYR A 13 11.92 14.08 3.24
CA TYR A 13 12.59 14.99 4.16
C TYR A 13 14.07 14.66 4.41
N ASP A 14 14.56 13.49 3.96
CA ASP A 14 15.96 13.12 4.06
C ASP A 14 16.82 13.87 3.02
N ASN A 15 17.99 14.36 3.43
CA ASN A 15 18.85 15.14 2.54
C ASN A 15 19.37 14.32 1.36
N GLN A 16 19.66 13.01 1.56
CA GLN A 16 20.15 12.14 0.49
C GLN A 16 19.07 11.87 -0.55
N GLU A 17 17.81 11.73 -0.12
CA GLU A 17 16.67 11.56 -1.01
C GLU A 17 16.41 12.80 -1.85
N ARG A 18 16.47 13.98 -1.20
CA ARG A 18 16.31 15.27 -1.88
C ARG A 18 17.41 15.53 -2.92
N GLU A 19 18.66 15.23 -2.56
CA GLU A 19 19.80 15.40 -3.48
C GLU A 19 19.72 14.45 -4.68
N ARG A 20 19.22 13.24 -4.48
CA ARG A 20 19.10 12.22 -5.54
C ARG A 20 17.77 12.26 -6.29
N GLY A 21 16.75 12.90 -5.72
CA GLY A 21 15.39 12.94 -6.28
C GLY A 21 14.69 11.58 -6.29
N ILE A 22 15.05 10.67 -5.36
CA ILE A 22 14.46 9.33 -5.22
C ILE A 22 14.20 9.00 -3.77
N THR A 23 13.13 8.27 -3.50
CA THR A 23 12.84 7.71 -2.18
C THR A 23 13.79 6.54 -1.88
N ILE A 24 14.45 6.54 -0.72
CA ILE A 24 15.39 5.52 -0.25
C ILE A 24 14.77 4.68 0.86
N TYR A 25 14.08 5.31 1.80
CA TYR A 25 13.47 4.69 2.96
C TYR A 25 11.96 4.73 2.88
N SER A 26 11.31 3.66 3.31
CA SER A 26 9.86 3.66 3.44
C SER A 26 9.41 4.69 4.46
N LYS A 27 8.38 5.45 4.14
CA LYS A 27 7.84 6.51 4.99
C LYS A 27 6.35 6.31 5.22
N GLU A 28 5.91 6.80 6.34
CA GLU A 28 4.54 6.62 6.81
C GLU A 28 3.82 7.96 6.82
N ALA A 29 2.57 7.90 6.41
CA ALA A 29 1.60 8.95 6.62
C ALA A 29 0.26 8.34 6.98
N HIS A 30 -0.53 9.03 7.78
CA HIS A 30 -1.91 8.64 8.01
C HIS A 30 -2.83 9.84 7.79
N PHE A 31 -4.01 9.57 7.28
CA PHE A 31 -5.02 10.58 7.01
C PHE A 31 -6.41 9.96 6.90
N HIS A 32 -7.43 10.79 6.99
CA HIS A 32 -8.80 10.38 6.79
C HIS A 32 -9.29 10.74 5.38
N TRP A 33 -10.02 9.81 4.79
CA TRP A 33 -10.79 10.05 3.57
C TRP A 33 -12.20 9.51 3.76
N LYS A 34 -13.20 10.38 3.67
CA LYS A 34 -14.58 10.06 4.08
C LYS A 34 -14.59 9.51 5.52
N ASP A 35 -15.24 8.38 5.74
CA ASP A 35 -15.35 7.74 7.05
C ASP A 35 -14.22 6.71 7.33
N SER A 36 -13.18 6.68 6.50
CA SER A 36 -12.10 5.71 6.60
C SER A 36 -10.78 6.36 6.99
N GLU A 37 -10.01 5.67 7.83
CA GLU A 37 -8.64 6.02 8.17
C GLU A 37 -7.67 5.23 7.30
N ILE A 38 -6.76 5.92 6.63
CA ILE A 38 -5.81 5.35 5.69
C ILE A 38 -4.40 5.51 6.23
N TYR A 39 -3.69 4.39 6.34
CA TYR A 39 -2.27 4.33 6.67
C TYR A 39 -1.48 4.11 5.38
N LEU A 40 -0.79 5.14 4.92
CA LEU A 40 0.01 5.12 3.70
C LEU A 40 1.47 4.78 4.03
N ILE A 41 2.01 3.79 3.33
CA ILE A 41 3.45 3.52 3.33
C ILE A 41 3.99 3.89 1.94
N ASP A 42 4.75 4.97 1.85
CA ASP A 42 5.49 5.34 0.65
C ASP A 42 6.76 4.48 0.57
N THR A 43 6.91 3.74 -0.52
CA THR A 43 7.98 2.76 -0.69
C THR A 43 8.95 3.17 -1.80
N PRO A 44 10.26 2.88 -1.65
CA PRO A 44 11.23 3.11 -2.71
C PRO A 44 10.86 2.39 -4.00
N GLY A 45 10.88 3.10 -5.12
CA GLY A 45 10.65 2.52 -6.45
C GLY A 45 11.94 2.05 -7.16
N HIS A 46 13.12 2.37 -6.64
CA HIS A 46 14.39 2.06 -7.29
C HIS A 46 14.89 0.67 -6.92
N VAL A 47 15.47 -0.05 -7.91
CA VAL A 47 15.93 -1.45 -7.75
C VAL A 47 16.92 -1.63 -6.61
N ASP A 48 17.80 -0.65 -6.37
CA ASP A 48 18.81 -0.71 -5.31
C ASP A 48 18.22 -0.76 -3.89
N PHE A 49 16.93 -0.38 -3.74
CA PHE A 49 16.22 -0.36 -2.46
C PHE A 49 15.07 -1.37 -2.40
N SER A 50 15.11 -2.40 -3.26
CA SER A 50 14.06 -3.44 -3.33
C SER A 50 13.87 -4.17 -1.99
N SER A 51 14.91 -4.34 -1.19
CA SER A 51 14.80 -4.96 0.14
C SER A 51 13.95 -4.14 1.12
N GLU A 52 14.01 -2.82 1.04
CA GLU A 52 13.19 -1.93 1.87
C GLU A 52 11.72 -1.97 1.43
N MET A 53 11.49 -1.93 0.10
CA MET A 53 10.16 -2.12 -0.47
C MET A 53 9.57 -3.47 -0.05
N GLU A 54 10.33 -4.57 -0.20
CA GLU A 54 9.86 -5.93 0.09
C GLU A 54 9.41 -6.12 1.54
N ARG A 55 10.12 -5.51 2.49
CA ARG A 55 9.73 -5.51 3.92
C ARG A 55 8.38 -4.82 4.12
N SER A 56 8.14 -3.70 3.43
CA SER A 56 6.89 -2.97 3.50
C SER A 56 5.73 -3.75 2.89
N LEU A 57 5.95 -4.51 1.80
CA LEU A 57 4.89 -5.30 1.15
C LEU A 57 4.21 -6.28 2.11
N GLN A 58 4.92 -6.79 3.10
CA GLN A 58 4.41 -7.80 4.03
C GLN A 58 3.32 -7.31 4.98
N VAL A 59 3.12 -6.00 5.05
CA VAL A 59 2.12 -5.37 5.93
C VAL A 59 1.05 -4.59 5.18
N LEU A 60 1.07 -4.61 3.85
CA LEU A 60 0.07 -3.93 3.04
C LEU A 60 -1.23 -4.75 2.93
N ASP A 61 -2.36 -4.07 3.02
CA ASP A 61 -3.67 -4.62 2.65
C ASP A 61 -3.94 -4.43 1.17
N LEU A 62 -3.43 -3.34 0.61
CA LEU A 62 -3.60 -2.93 -0.78
C LEU A 62 -2.36 -2.18 -1.26
N ALA A 63 -1.93 -2.40 -2.48
CA ALA A 63 -0.88 -1.64 -3.13
C ALA A 63 -1.43 -0.76 -4.25
N ILE A 64 -0.89 0.45 -4.39
CA ILE A 64 -1.11 1.31 -5.54
C ILE A 64 0.17 1.29 -6.37
N LEU A 65 0.13 0.64 -7.52
CA LEU A 65 1.26 0.63 -8.46
C LEU A 65 1.20 1.88 -9.34
N LEU A 66 2.13 2.82 -9.10
CA LEU A 66 2.24 4.04 -9.88
C LEU A 66 3.07 3.80 -11.15
N ILE A 67 2.51 4.17 -12.30
CA ILE A 67 3.19 4.09 -13.59
C ILE A 67 3.19 5.47 -14.23
N ASN A 68 4.35 5.90 -14.74
CA ASN A 68 4.44 7.13 -15.52
C ASN A 68 3.82 6.91 -16.90
N GLY A 69 2.76 7.63 -17.25
CA GLY A 69 2.07 7.50 -18.54
C GLY A 69 2.94 7.81 -19.73
N GLN A 70 3.98 8.64 -19.58
CA GLN A 70 4.92 8.96 -20.64
C GLN A 70 5.85 7.78 -20.96
N ASP A 71 6.39 7.12 -19.94
CA ASP A 71 7.35 6.03 -20.07
C ASP A 71 6.66 4.66 -20.24
N GLY A 72 5.49 4.47 -19.60
CA GLY A 72 4.80 3.19 -19.53
C GLY A 72 5.50 2.19 -18.60
N ILE A 73 5.38 0.90 -18.93
CA ILE A 73 5.97 -0.17 -18.13
C ILE A 73 7.48 -0.21 -18.32
N GLN A 74 8.23 -0.03 -17.25
CA GLN A 74 9.69 -0.13 -17.21
C GLN A 74 10.14 -1.44 -16.54
N SER A 75 11.43 -1.76 -16.63
CA SER A 75 12.00 -3.00 -16.06
C SER A 75 11.76 -3.11 -14.56
N HIS A 76 11.91 -2.00 -13.81
CA HIS A 76 11.66 -1.99 -12.37
C HIS A 76 10.16 -2.15 -12.03
N THR A 77 9.25 -1.58 -12.86
CA THR A 77 7.80 -1.76 -12.70
C THR A 77 7.43 -3.24 -12.82
N SER A 78 8.05 -3.95 -13.77
CA SER A 78 7.87 -5.40 -13.93
C SER A 78 8.41 -6.19 -12.73
N THR A 79 9.49 -5.74 -12.11
CA THR A 79 10.02 -6.35 -10.88
C THR A 79 9.07 -6.15 -9.70
N ILE A 80 8.58 -4.92 -9.50
CA ILE A 80 7.58 -4.62 -8.46
C ILE A 80 6.33 -5.46 -8.66
N TRP A 81 5.83 -5.56 -9.90
CA TRP A 81 4.67 -6.41 -10.23
C TRP A 81 4.86 -7.87 -9.84
N LYS A 82 6.05 -8.44 -10.09
CA LYS A 82 6.40 -9.80 -9.67
C LYS A 82 6.43 -9.96 -8.15
N CYS A 83 6.95 -8.98 -7.42
CA CYS A 83 6.93 -8.97 -5.96
C CYS A 83 5.49 -8.91 -5.43
N LEU A 84 4.65 -8.01 -5.94
CA LEU A 84 3.23 -7.90 -5.59
C LEU A 84 2.48 -9.23 -5.85
N LYS A 85 2.82 -9.92 -6.95
CA LYS A 85 2.25 -11.24 -7.27
C LYS A 85 2.74 -12.30 -6.29
N HIS A 86 4.02 -12.31 -5.96
CA HIS A 86 4.63 -13.28 -5.04
C HIS A 86 4.00 -13.19 -3.64
N TYR A 87 3.89 -11.97 -3.11
CA TYR A 87 3.27 -11.71 -1.80
C TYR A 87 1.74 -11.68 -1.83
N LYS A 88 1.13 -11.89 -3.00
CA LYS A 88 -0.33 -11.90 -3.21
C LYS A 88 -1.02 -10.59 -2.75
N ILE A 89 -0.35 -9.45 -2.91
CA ILE A 89 -0.90 -8.16 -2.49
C ILE A 89 -1.95 -7.68 -3.50
N PRO A 90 -3.18 -7.40 -3.08
CA PRO A 90 -4.19 -6.75 -3.92
C PRO A 90 -3.61 -5.45 -4.50
N THR A 91 -3.89 -5.15 -5.77
CA THR A 91 -3.19 -4.06 -6.45
C THR A 91 -4.14 -3.24 -7.30
N LEU A 92 -4.19 -1.93 -7.05
CA LEU A 92 -4.71 -0.93 -7.97
C LEU A 92 -3.55 -0.36 -8.80
N ILE A 93 -3.82 0.05 -10.02
CA ILE A 93 -2.82 0.67 -10.90
C ILE A 93 -3.24 2.11 -11.15
N PHE A 94 -2.34 3.06 -10.93
CA PHE A 94 -2.56 4.46 -11.26
C PHE A 94 -1.53 4.93 -12.29
N ILE A 95 -2.00 5.29 -13.47
CA ILE A 95 -1.17 5.84 -14.52
C ILE A 95 -1.15 7.35 -14.39
N ASN A 96 -0.01 7.83 -13.88
CA ASN A 96 0.23 9.24 -13.55
C ASN A 96 0.84 10.02 -14.71
N LYS A 97 0.84 11.34 -14.62
CA LYS A 97 1.42 12.27 -15.61
C LYS A 97 0.74 12.21 -16.98
N MET A 98 -0.55 11.90 -17.02
CA MET A 98 -1.32 11.86 -18.27
C MET A 98 -1.42 13.23 -18.94
N ASP A 99 -1.22 14.31 -18.19
CA ASP A 99 -1.21 15.69 -18.72
C ASP A 99 -0.04 16.02 -19.65
N ILE A 100 1.01 15.20 -19.62
CA ILE A 100 2.19 15.35 -20.49
C ILE A 100 2.51 14.06 -21.28
N SER A 101 1.66 13.04 -21.18
CA SER A 101 1.84 11.78 -21.90
C SER A 101 1.54 11.96 -23.40
N TYR A 102 2.37 11.35 -24.23
CA TYR A 102 2.12 11.21 -25.67
C TYR A 102 1.37 9.90 -26.01
N LYS A 103 1.37 8.94 -25.07
CA LYS A 103 0.64 7.67 -25.22
C LYS A 103 -0.82 7.86 -24.86
N THR A 104 -1.68 7.19 -25.61
CA THR A 104 -3.13 7.16 -25.30
C THR A 104 -3.43 6.21 -24.17
N GLN A 105 -4.61 6.34 -23.54
CA GLN A 105 -5.07 5.38 -22.54
C GLN A 105 -5.18 3.97 -23.11
N GLU A 106 -5.63 3.83 -24.35
CA GLU A 106 -5.76 2.55 -25.03
C GLU A 106 -4.41 1.84 -25.22
N GLU A 107 -3.38 2.56 -25.67
CA GLU A 107 -2.01 2.03 -25.80
C GLU A 107 -1.47 1.55 -24.47
N LEU A 108 -1.65 2.34 -23.40
CA LEU A 108 -1.22 1.99 -22.05
C LEU A 108 -2.00 0.80 -21.47
N MET A 109 -3.31 0.70 -21.74
CA MET A 109 -4.11 -0.47 -21.35
C MET A 109 -3.66 -1.73 -22.07
N ASN A 110 -3.36 -1.66 -23.37
CA ASN A 110 -2.84 -2.77 -24.13
C ASN A 110 -1.48 -3.26 -23.59
N ASP A 111 -0.60 -2.32 -23.21
CA ASP A 111 0.68 -2.64 -22.57
C ASP A 111 0.45 -3.37 -21.24
N LEU A 112 -0.47 -2.89 -20.39
CA LEU A 112 -0.82 -3.53 -19.11
C LEU A 112 -1.41 -4.93 -19.32
N LYS A 113 -2.38 -5.06 -20.22
CA LYS A 113 -3.01 -6.35 -20.52
C LYS A 113 -2.01 -7.37 -21.04
N THR A 114 -1.01 -6.94 -21.84
CA THR A 114 0.01 -7.81 -22.41
C THR A 114 1.07 -8.24 -21.38
N HIS A 115 1.55 -7.31 -20.54
CA HIS A 115 2.71 -7.56 -19.68
C HIS A 115 2.34 -7.98 -18.25
N PHE A 116 1.15 -7.60 -17.76
CA PHE A 116 0.76 -7.86 -16.38
C PHE A 116 -0.38 -8.88 -16.29
N SER A 117 -1.56 -8.53 -16.78
CA SER A 117 -2.74 -9.39 -16.76
C SER A 117 -3.80 -8.90 -17.76
N SER A 118 -4.46 -9.83 -18.45
CA SER A 118 -5.66 -9.54 -19.24
C SER A 118 -6.78 -8.87 -18.42
N ASN A 119 -6.77 -9.06 -17.11
CA ASN A 119 -7.77 -8.54 -16.17
C ASN A 119 -7.38 -7.16 -15.58
N CYS A 120 -6.49 -6.42 -16.24
CA CYS A 120 -6.34 -4.99 -16.03
C CYS A 120 -7.52 -4.29 -16.69
N ILE A 121 -8.35 -3.60 -15.91
CA ILE A 121 -9.59 -2.97 -16.37
C ILE A 121 -9.56 -1.48 -16.06
N ASN A 122 -9.82 -0.64 -17.06
CA ASN A 122 -9.99 0.80 -16.87
C ASN A 122 -11.37 1.07 -16.26
N PHE A 123 -11.42 1.37 -14.97
CA PHE A 123 -12.67 1.56 -14.22
C PHE A 123 -13.46 2.82 -14.62
N LYS A 124 -12.91 3.64 -15.51
CA LYS A 124 -13.58 4.85 -16.04
C LYS A 124 -13.88 4.73 -17.54
N SER A 125 -13.67 3.57 -18.15
CA SER A 125 -14.07 3.33 -19.54
C SER A 125 -15.58 3.04 -19.63
N GLU A 126 -16.14 3.27 -20.81
CA GLU A 126 -17.53 2.93 -21.11
C GLU A 126 -17.77 1.41 -21.07
N ASP A 127 -16.73 0.62 -21.40
CA ASP A 127 -16.78 -0.84 -21.45
C ASP A 127 -16.44 -1.50 -20.08
N ALA A 128 -16.23 -0.71 -19.01
CA ALA A 128 -15.78 -1.24 -17.72
C ALA A 128 -16.72 -2.30 -17.14
N GLU A 129 -18.01 -2.04 -17.21
CA GLU A 129 -19.03 -2.94 -16.66
C GLU A 129 -19.09 -4.26 -17.41
N ASP A 130 -18.99 -4.23 -18.74
CA ASP A 130 -18.92 -5.42 -19.58
C ASP A 130 -17.67 -6.26 -19.27
N GLU A 131 -16.49 -5.62 -19.15
CA GLU A 131 -15.25 -6.31 -18.78
C GLU A 131 -15.33 -6.91 -17.36
N LEU A 132 -15.91 -6.19 -16.40
CA LEU A 132 -16.10 -6.66 -15.03
C LEU A 132 -17.06 -7.84 -14.95
N SER A 133 -18.16 -7.81 -15.70
CA SER A 133 -19.13 -8.90 -15.71
C SER A 133 -18.55 -10.23 -16.18
N MET A 134 -17.47 -10.22 -16.95
CA MET A 134 -16.80 -11.39 -17.51
C MET A 134 -15.60 -11.88 -16.68
N LEU A 135 -15.32 -11.29 -15.52
CA LEU A 135 -14.13 -11.62 -14.71
C LEU A 135 -14.09 -13.06 -14.21
N ASN A 136 -15.19 -13.53 -13.66
CA ASN A 136 -15.35 -14.89 -13.16
C ASN A 136 -16.83 -15.32 -13.15
N GLU A 137 -17.07 -16.60 -12.88
CA GLU A 137 -18.42 -17.19 -12.92
C GLU A 137 -19.38 -16.56 -11.88
N ASP A 138 -18.90 -16.22 -10.70
CA ASP A 138 -19.73 -15.68 -9.62
C ASP A 138 -20.24 -14.28 -9.99
N ILE A 139 -19.37 -13.40 -10.48
CA ILE A 139 -19.74 -12.06 -10.94
C ILE A 139 -20.64 -12.14 -12.15
N MET A 140 -20.34 -13.01 -13.12
CA MET A 140 -21.14 -13.17 -14.33
C MET A 140 -22.54 -13.66 -14.02
N ASN A 141 -22.69 -14.66 -13.15
CA ASN A 141 -23.99 -15.17 -12.76
C ASN A 141 -24.84 -14.11 -12.05
N HIS A 142 -24.22 -13.35 -11.13
CA HIS A 142 -24.91 -12.26 -10.45
C HIS A 142 -25.36 -11.18 -11.45
N TYR A 143 -24.48 -10.77 -12.36
CA TYR A 143 -24.78 -9.77 -13.39
C TYR A 143 -25.91 -10.19 -14.33
N LEU A 144 -25.95 -11.47 -14.74
CA LEU A 144 -27.02 -12.00 -15.57
C LEU A 144 -28.40 -12.00 -14.88
N GLU A 145 -28.43 -12.06 -13.54
CA GLU A 145 -29.67 -12.05 -12.77
C GLU A 145 -30.14 -10.62 -12.40
N THR A 146 -29.18 -9.71 -12.16
CA THR A 146 -29.49 -8.38 -11.57
C THR A 146 -29.18 -7.19 -12.48
N GLU A 147 -28.40 -7.41 -13.54
CA GLU A 147 -27.80 -6.37 -14.37
C GLU A 147 -26.89 -5.38 -13.58
N GLU A 148 -26.37 -5.80 -12.42
CA GLU A 148 -25.51 -5.01 -11.56
C GLU A 148 -24.25 -5.79 -11.15
N ILE A 149 -23.12 -5.09 -10.99
CA ILE A 149 -21.88 -5.67 -10.43
C ILE A 149 -21.95 -5.62 -8.90
N ASP A 150 -21.95 -6.80 -8.26
CA ASP A 150 -21.92 -6.88 -6.81
C ASP A 150 -20.56 -6.41 -6.26
N SER A 151 -20.59 -5.38 -5.40
CA SER A 151 -19.39 -4.79 -4.82
C SER A 151 -18.58 -5.77 -3.98
N SER A 152 -19.23 -6.68 -3.26
CA SER A 152 -18.55 -7.68 -2.41
C SER A 152 -17.81 -8.72 -3.25
N LEU A 153 -18.44 -9.19 -4.35
CA LEU A 153 -17.80 -10.11 -5.30
C LEU A 153 -16.61 -9.43 -5.99
N LEU A 154 -16.74 -8.15 -6.36
CA LEU A 154 -15.66 -7.39 -6.96
C LEU A 154 -14.49 -7.18 -5.99
N GLN A 155 -14.77 -6.79 -4.73
CA GLN A 155 -13.74 -6.69 -3.69
C GLN A 155 -13.00 -8.02 -3.49
N GLN A 156 -13.71 -9.14 -3.47
CA GLN A 156 -13.11 -10.47 -3.39
C GLN A 156 -12.23 -10.80 -4.60
N ALA A 157 -12.67 -10.46 -5.82
CA ALA A 157 -11.89 -10.67 -7.04
C ALA A 157 -10.58 -9.86 -7.01
N ILE A 158 -10.63 -8.60 -6.56
CA ILE A 158 -9.44 -7.75 -6.38
C ILE A 158 -8.53 -8.34 -5.30
N PHE A 159 -9.09 -8.75 -4.16
CA PHE A 159 -8.34 -9.37 -3.06
C PHE A 159 -7.62 -10.65 -3.51
N LYS A 160 -8.26 -11.50 -4.30
CA LYS A 160 -7.68 -12.71 -4.89
C LYS A 160 -6.75 -12.43 -6.07
N ARG A 161 -6.57 -11.17 -6.46
CA ARG A 161 -5.79 -10.75 -7.64
C ARG A 161 -6.33 -11.30 -8.96
N GLU A 162 -7.60 -11.43 -9.06
CA GLU A 162 -8.33 -11.79 -10.29
C GLU A 162 -8.72 -10.56 -11.11
N CYS A 163 -8.74 -9.36 -10.48
CA CYS A 163 -9.00 -8.07 -11.10
C CYS A 163 -7.95 -7.04 -10.67
N PHE A 164 -7.56 -6.17 -11.60
CA PHE A 164 -6.61 -5.09 -11.38
C PHE A 164 -7.21 -3.77 -11.89
N PRO A 165 -7.87 -3.01 -11.01
CA PRO A 165 -8.42 -1.71 -11.37
C PRO A 165 -7.34 -0.73 -11.84
N VAL A 166 -7.57 -0.07 -12.98
CA VAL A 166 -6.67 0.91 -13.57
C VAL A 166 -7.34 2.27 -13.59
N PHE A 167 -6.63 3.28 -13.11
CA PHE A 167 -7.03 4.67 -13.12
C PHE A 167 -5.98 5.53 -13.82
N PHE A 168 -6.42 6.59 -14.47
CA PHE A 168 -5.57 7.52 -15.20
C PHE A 168 -5.69 8.92 -14.60
N GLY A 169 -4.57 9.63 -14.50
CA GLY A 169 -4.63 10.98 -13.98
C GLY A 169 -3.30 11.74 -14.01
N SER A 170 -3.31 12.87 -13.32
CA SER A 170 -2.13 13.69 -13.07
C SER A 170 -2.16 14.13 -11.61
N ALA A 171 -1.27 13.57 -10.80
CA ALA A 171 -1.15 13.95 -9.40
C ALA A 171 -0.79 15.44 -9.25
N LEU A 172 0.01 15.98 -10.18
CA LEU A 172 0.36 17.41 -10.19
C LEU A 172 -0.85 18.32 -10.36
N LYS A 173 -1.81 17.90 -11.17
CA LYS A 173 -3.06 18.66 -11.43
C LYS A 173 -4.23 18.17 -10.59
N ILE A 174 -4.01 17.20 -9.70
CA ILE A 174 -5.05 16.58 -8.87
C ILE A 174 -6.17 15.93 -9.72
N GLN A 175 -5.87 15.54 -10.95
CA GLN A 175 -6.81 14.87 -11.85
C GLN A 175 -6.81 13.37 -11.59
N GLY A 176 -7.99 12.75 -11.41
CA GLY A 176 -8.16 11.32 -11.15
C GLY A 176 -7.73 10.88 -9.74
N ILE A 177 -7.31 11.82 -8.87
CA ILE A 177 -6.89 11.48 -7.49
C ILE A 177 -8.10 11.18 -6.62
N GLU A 178 -9.19 11.95 -6.75
CA GLU A 178 -10.42 11.71 -5.99
C GLU A 178 -11.03 10.36 -6.36
N ASP A 179 -11.09 10.02 -7.64
CA ASP A 179 -11.53 8.70 -8.10
C ASP A 179 -10.69 7.56 -7.53
N LEU A 180 -9.36 7.73 -7.49
CA LEU A 180 -8.46 6.75 -6.89
C LEU A 180 -8.70 6.60 -5.38
N MET A 181 -8.88 7.72 -4.67
CA MET A 181 -9.12 7.73 -3.23
C MET A 181 -10.46 7.06 -2.89
N ASP A 182 -11.49 7.31 -3.67
CA ASP A 182 -12.78 6.64 -3.53
C ASP A 182 -12.64 5.14 -3.81
N ALA A 183 -11.94 4.78 -4.89
CA ALA A 183 -11.69 3.39 -5.22
C ALA A 183 -10.90 2.64 -4.13
N ILE A 184 -9.96 3.27 -3.43
CA ILE A 184 -9.26 2.64 -2.30
C ILE A 184 -10.26 2.19 -1.23
N ILE A 185 -11.26 3.01 -0.91
CA ILE A 185 -12.28 2.67 0.08
C ILE A 185 -13.26 1.64 -0.47
N ASP A 186 -13.81 1.92 -1.66
CA ASP A 186 -14.91 1.14 -2.21
C ASP A 186 -14.47 -0.26 -2.66
N LEU A 187 -13.20 -0.42 -3.05
CA LEU A 187 -12.65 -1.67 -3.59
C LEU A 187 -11.76 -2.44 -2.61
N SER A 188 -11.46 -1.88 -1.44
CA SER A 188 -10.68 -2.59 -0.43
C SER A 188 -11.50 -3.69 0.23
N PHE A 189 -10.91 -4.87 0.34
CA PHE A 189 -11.47 -5.96 1.13
C PHE A 189 -10.94 -5.87 2.56
N ILE A 190 -11.83 -5.57 3.51
CA ILE A 190 -11.48 -5.52 4.94
C ILE A 190 -11.63 -6.92 5.51
N GLN A 191 -10.53 -7.49 5.99
CA GLN A 191 -10.55 -8.77 6.71
C GLN A 191 -10.97 -8.57 8.16
N ASP A 192 -11.67 -9.56 8.70
CA ASP A 192 -11.89 -9.63 10.14
C ASP A 192 -10.56 -9.90 10.86
N TYR A 193 -10.26 -9.09 11.84
CA TYR A 193 -9.07 -9.26 12.66
C TYR A 193 -9.37 -10.15 13.87
N PRO A 194 -8.43 -11.06 14.25
CA PRO A 194 -8.56 -11.86 15.47
C PRO A 194 -8.66 -10.97 16.73
N GLU A 195 -9.32 -11.50 17.78
CA GLU A 195 -9.42 -10.82 19.07
C GLU A 195 -8.09 -10.84 19.84
N ASP A 196 -7.28 -11.89 19.64
CA ASP A 196 -5.97 -12.01 20.27
C ASP A 196 -4.98 -11.00 19.67
N PHE A 197 -4.10 -10.48 20.52
CA PHE A 197 -3.08 -9.53 20.08
C PHE A 197 -2.10 -10.17 19.12
N GLY A 198 -1.92 -9.51 17.99
CA GLY A 198 -0.91 -9.79 16.99
C GLY A 198 -0.39 -8.52 16.36
N ALA A 199 0.90 -8.51 16.01
CA ALA A 199 1.50 -7.45 15.23
C ALA A 199 2.69 -7.97 14.43
N ARG A 200 3.03 -7.28 13.34
CA ARG A 200 4.14 -7.64 12.46
C ARG A 200 5.15 -6.52 12.32
N VAL A 201 6.40 -6.83 12.61
CA VAL A 201 7.50 -5.86 12.49
C VAL A 201 7.95 -5.78 11.03
N TYR A 202 7.87 -4.60 10.42
CA TYR A 202 8.31 -4.42 9.03
C TYR A 202 9.48 -3.44 8.86
N LYS A 203 9.76 -2.61 9.88
CA LYS A 203 10.84 -1.63 9.82
C LYS A 203 11.40 -1.35 11.21
N ILE A 204 12.69 -1.04 11.27
CA ILE A 204 13.37 -0.53 12.45
C ILE A 204 14.01 0.82 12.10
N SER A 205 13.83 1.81 12.95
CA SER A 205 14.46 3.12 12.81
C SER A 205 14.93 3.65 14.16
N SER A 206 15.49 4.86 14.17
CA SER A 206 15.83 5.59 15.39
C SER A 206 15.23 6.99 15.33
N ASP A 207 14.79 7.49 16.48
CA ASP A 207 14.37 8.89 16.60
C ASP A 207 15.60 9.85 16.68
N ASP A 208 15.34 11.15 16.66
CA ASP A 208 16.40 12.20 16.72
C ASP A 208 17.26 12.12 18.00
N GLN A 209 16.81 11.40 19.02
CA GLN A 209 17.54 11.17 20.28
C GLN A 209 18.31 9.84 20.27
N GLY A 210 18.27 9.09 19.15
CA GLY A 210 18.90 7.79 19.02
C GLY A 210 18.12 6.64 19.67
N ASN A 211 16.88 6.85 20.11
CA ASN A 211 16.07 5.77 20.64
C ASN A 211 15.55 4.90 19.49
N ARG A 212 15.64 3.58 19.67
CA ARG A 212 15.11 2.60 18.74
C ARG A 212 13.59 2.68 18.63
N LEU A 213 13.10 2.60 17.42
CA LEU A 213 11.70 2.53 17.05
C LEU A 213 11.43 1.25 16.27
N THR A 214 10.48 0.47 16.72
CA THR A 214 10.03 -0.76 16.06
C THR A 214 8.70 -0.48 15.39
N HIS A 215 8.69 -0.41 14.06
CA HIS A 215 7.49 -0.12 13.26
C HIS A 215 6.74 -1.40 13.00
N VAL A 216 5.46 -1.39 13.32
CA VAL A 216 4.59 -2.56 13.23
C VAL A 216 3.27 -2.24 12.56
N LYS A 217 2.65 -3.26 11.99
CA LYS A 217 1.22 -3.32 11.73
C LYS A 217 0.55 -4.15 12.80
N ILE A 218 -0.51 -3.65 13.40
CA ILE A 218 -1.36 -4.43 14.32
C ILE A 218 -2.24 -5.35 13.46
N THR A 219 -2.14 -6.65 13.69
CA THR A 219 -2.84 -7.69 12.92
C THR A 219 -3.95 -8.39 13.72
N GLY A 220 -4.14 -8.01 14.97
CA GLY A 220 -5.23 -8.49 15.83
C GLY A 220 -5.19 -7.88 17.22
N GLY A 221 -6.30 -7.96 17.92
CA GLY A 221 -6.45 -7.45 19.28
C GLY A 221 -6.12 -5.95 19.42
N VAL A 222 -5.81 -5.54 20.63
CA VAL A 222 -5.52 -4.15 20.97
C VAL A 222 -4.21 -4.09 21.74
N LEU A 223 -3.35 -3.10 21.41
CA LEU A 223 -2.11 -2.84 22.12
C LEU A 223 -2.18 -1.48 22.82
N ASN A 224 -1.97 -1.46 24.12
CA ASN A 224 -1.91 -0.21 24.88
C ASN A 224 -0.46 0.19 25.18
N ALA A 225 -0.24 1.48 25.32
CA ALA A 225 1.01 1.98 25.88
C ALA A 225 1.17 1.40 27.30
N LYS A 226 2.40 0.94 27.59
CA LYS A 226 2.78 0.24 28.83
C LYS A 226 2.41 -1.24 28.89
N ASP A 227 1.77 -1.80 27.88
CA ASP A 227 1.59 -3.25 27.78
C ASP A 227 2.93 -3.97 27.63
N LYS A 228 2.97 -5.20 28.10
CA LYS A 228 4.11 -6.09 27.90
C LYS A 228 3.93 -6.85 26.60
N VAL A 229 5.00 -6.91 25.83
CA VAL A 229 5.08 -7.69 24.60
C VAL A 229 6.15 -8.78 24.77
N GLY A 230 5.77 -10.03 24.57
CA GLY A 230 6.61 -11.16 24.90
C GLY A 230 6.85 -11.29 26.41
N THR A 231 8.01 -11.83 26.80
CA THR A 231 8.30 -12.11 28.20
C THR A 231 8.90 -10.93 28.98
N ASP A 232 9.67 -10.05 28.29
CA ASP A 232 10.57 -9.13 28.98
C ASP A 232 10.51 -7.67 28.51
N GLU A 233 9.80 -7.37 27.43
CA GLU A 233 9.78 -6.03 26.87
C GLU A 233 8.44 -5.32 27.11
N LYS A 234 8.51 -4.02 27.21
CA LYS A 234 7.34 -3.16 27.48
C LYS A 234 7.29 -2.02 26.47
N VAL A 235 6.11 -1.79 25.93
CA VAL A 235 5.87 -0.65 25.05
C VAL A 235 5.87 0.64 25.87
N ASP A 236 6.85 1.49 25.67
CA ASP A 236 6.92 2.78 26.36
C ASP A 236 5.98 3.82 25.76
N GLN A 237 5.94 3.88 24.43
CA GLN A 237 5.15 4.82 23.65
C GLN A 237 4.68 4.15 22.36
N ILE A 238 3.51 4.55 21.91
CA ILE A 238 2.98 4.24 20.57
C ILE A 238 2.94 5.57 19.81
N ARG A 239 3.57 5.62 18.64
CA ARG A 239 3.67 6.81 17.81
C ARG A 239 3.06 6.55 16.44
N LEU A 240 2.15 7.41 16.01
CA LEU A 240 1.64 7.47 14.64
C LEU A 240 2.43 8.52 13.87
N TYR A 241 3.14 8.10 12.85
CA TYR A 241 3.94 8.99 12.03
C TYR A 241 3.14 9.57 10.87
N ASN A 242 3.37 10.85 10.59
CA ASN A 242 2.91 11.55 9.40
C ASN A 242 4.10 12.32 8.82
N GLY A 243 4.88 11.64 8.00
CA GLY A 243 6.18 12.14 7.56
C GLY A 243 7.15 12.26 8.73
N LYS A 244 7.67 13.48 8.97
CA LYS A 244 8.60 13.76 10.09
C LYS A 244 7.90 13.91 11.44
N GLN A 245 6.65 14.29 11.42
CA GLN A 245 5.88 14.53 12.64
C GLN A 245 5.25 13.23 13.11
N PHE A 246 5.02 13.15 14.41
CA PHE A 246 4.27 12.04 14.99
C PHE A 246 3.35 12.55 16.11
N GLU A 247 2.30 11.82 16.33
CA GLU A 247 1.47 11.95 17.53
C GLU A 247 1.61 10.71 18.41
N MET A 248 1.46 10.90 19.72
CA MET A 248 1.46 9.80 20.68
C MET A 248 0.02 9.37 20.95
N VAL A 249 -0.24 8.07 20.76
CA VAL A 249 -1.52 7.47 21.08
C VAL A 249 -1.39 6.51 22.27
N GLN A 250 -2.48 6.32 22.99
CA GLN A 250 -2.49 5.40 24.14
C GLN A 250 -2.77 3.96 23.72
N THR A 251 -3.46 3.80 22.59
CA THR A 251 -3.97 2.51 22.11
C THR A 251 -3.77 2.40 20.61
N ALA A 252 -3.31 1.24 20.17
CA ALA A 252 -3.27 0.87 18.77
C ALA A 252 -4.26 -0.28 18.50
N TYR A 253 -5.03 -0.14 17.42
CA TYR A 253 -6.07 -1.06 17.01
C TYR A 253 -5.66 -1.88 15.78
N PRO A 254 -6.32 -3.00 15.50
CA PRO A 254 -6.06 -3.79 14.30
C PRO A 254 -6.14 -2.95 13.03
N GLY A 255 -5.23 -3.20 12.09
CA GLY A 255 -5.07 -2.42 10.86
C GLY A 255 -4.12 -1.22 10.97
N MET A 256 -3.89 -0.69 12.17
CA MET A 256 -3.02 0.47 12.38
C MET A 256 -1.56 0.16 12.07
N ILE A 257 -0.89 1.12 11.44
CA ILE A 257 0.56 1.19 11.29
C ILE A 257 1.10 2.16 12.33
N CYS A 258 2.02 1.72 13.19
CA CYS A 258 2.58 2.56 14.23
C CYS A 258 4.03 2.18 14.56
N ALA A 259 4.74 3.10 15.24
CA ALA A 259 6.07 2.86 15.76
C ALA A 259 6.03 2.71 17.28
N LEU A 260 6.62 1.63 17.78
CA LEU A 260 6.68 1.29 19.19
C LEU A 260 8.06 1.64 19.75
N LYS A 261 8.11 2.46 20.80
CA LYS A 261 9.31 2.71 21.59
C LYS A 261 9.31 1.76 22.80
N GLY A 262 10.48 1.22 23.13
CA GLY A 262 10.67 0.31 24.28
C GLY A 262 10.92 -1.15 23.88
N LEU A 263 10.71 -1.51 22.61
CA LEU A 263 11.02 -2.84 22.09
C LEU A 263 12.42 -2.82 21.44
N ASN A 264 13.37 -3.58 22.01
CA ASN A 264 14.77 -3.54 21.57
C ASN A 264 15.26 -4.85 20.96
N LYS A 265 14.55 -5.95 21.20
CA LYS A 265 14.97 -7.29 20.80
C LYS A 265 14.41 -7.76 19.46
N TYR A 266 13.30 -7.15 19.03
CA TYR A 266 12.61 -7.59 17.81
C TYR A 266 13.31 -7.10 16.55
N GLU A 267 13.28 -7.93 15.52
CA GLU A 267 13.87 -7.68 14.22
C GLU A 267 12.78 -7.60 13.13
N VAL A 268 13.15 -7.07 11.96
CA VAL A 268 12.24 -6.96 10.82
C VAL A 268 11.83 -8.36 10.34
N GLY A 269 10.53 -8.56 10.10
CA GLY A 269 9.92 -9.83 9.72
C GLY A 269 9.44 -10.66 10.90
N GLN A 270 9.77 -10.28 12.13
CA GLN A 270 9.27 -10.99 13.30
C GLN A 270 7.81 -10.68 13.61
N GLY A 271 7.11 -11.67 14.13
CA GLY A 271 5.76 -11.60 14.66
C GLY A 271 5.73 -11.28 16.15
N LEU A 272 4.71 -10.57 16.57
CA LEU A 272 4.38 -10.31 17.97
C LEU A 272 3.03 -10.95 18.29
N GLY A 273 2.85 -11.41 19.52
CA GLY A 273 1.61 -12.04 19.95
C GLY A 273 1.39 -13.39 19.24
N PHE A 274 0.26 -13.56 18.55
CA PHE A 274 -0.03 -14.80 17.82
C PHE A 274 0.70 -14.91 16.47
N GLU A 275 1.27 -13.82 15.98
CA GLU A 275 1.97 -13.81 14.69
C GLU A 275 3.24 -14.64 14.73
N SER A 276 3.47 -15.41 13.68
CA SER A 276 4.70 -16.15 13.47
C SER A 276 5.73 -15.29 12.71
N ASP A 277 7.00 -15.59 12.92
CA ASP A 277 8.08 -14.96 12.16
C ASP A 277 7.99 -15.31 10.67
N LEU A 278 8.19 -14.32 9.82
CA LEU A 278 8.25 -14.51 8.38
C LEU A 278 9.67 -14.85 7.95
N SER A 279 9.81 -15.85 7.10
CA SER A 279 11.06 -16.08 6.39
C SER A 279 11.23 -15.00 5.32
N LEU A 280 12.19 -14.12 5.48
CA LEU A 280 12.61 -13.17 4.46
C LEU A 280 13.37 -13.94 3.39
N ILE A 281 12.67 -14.38 2.35
CA ILE A 281 13.30 -14.99 1.18
C ILE A 281 13.74 -13.85 0.27
N HIS A 282 15.04 -13.63 0.20
CA HIS A 282 15.62 -12.72 -0.80
C HIS A 282 15.38 -13.32 -2.19
N ILE A 283 14.68 -12.59 -3.04
CA ILE A 283 14.47 -12.89 -4.46
C ILE A 283 15.60 -12.29 -5.28
#